data_7540e0cc1c3cccda0047a010114cdd2a
#
_entry.id   7540e0cc1c3cccda0047a010114cdd2a
#
_cell.length_a   1.000
_cell.length_b   1.000
_cell.length_c   1.000
_cell.angle_alpha   90.00
_cell.angle_beta   90.00
_cell.angle_gamma   90.00
#
_symmetry.space_group_name_H-M   'P 1'
#
loop_
_entity.id
_entity.type
_entity.pdbx_description
1 polymer ?
#
loop_
_entity_poly.entity_id
_entity_poly.type
_entity_poly.pdbx_seq_one_letter_code
_entity_poly.pdbx_strand_id
1 'polypeptide(L)'
;MTLKLHCFGESGNSYKAALTLELAGLDWEPVFVDFFSGGSRTGAYRSLNVMAEAPVLEQGNFTLSQSGAIQQWVVDQTGKLGGAPEDKYEVLRWVLFDNHKMSSQAGVTRFLMNFLAHQKTGNAGL
;
A
#
# COMPACT_ATOMS: atom_id res chain seq x y z
N MET A 1 17.56 -12.24 -2.56
CA MET A 1 16.59 -12.42 -1.48
C MET A 1 15.18 -12.20 -2.01
N THR A 2 14.23 -12.98 -1.56
CA THR A 2 12.86 -12.89 -2.03
C THR A 2 12.23 -11.56 -1.65
N LEU A 3 11.57 -10.94 -2.62
CA LEU A 3 10.81 -9.71 -2.41
C LEU A 3 9.40 -10.10 -1.95
N LYS A 4 8.98 -9.61 -0.80
CA LYS A 4 7.69 -9.94 -0.19
C LYS A 4 6.86 -8.68 -0.05
N LEU A 5 5.56 -8.80 -0.32
CA LEU A 5 4.62 -7.72 -0.05
C LEU A 5 3.59 -8.22 0.98
N HIS A 6 3.63 -7.65 2.17
CA HIS A 6 2.61 -7.89 3.19
C HIS A 6 1.36 -7.10 2.82
N CYS A 7 0.26 -7.78 2.57
CA CYS A 7 -0.91 -7.18 1.96
C CYS A 7 -2.19 -7.96 2.27
N PHE A 8 -3.33 -7.37 1.96
CA PHE A 8 -4.62 -8.06 2.00
C PHE A 8 -5.51 -7.57 0.85
N GLY A 9 -6.41 -8.45 0.38
CA GLY A 9 -7.13 -8.27 -0.89
C GLY A 9 -8.07 -7.06 -0.92
N GLU A 10 -8.68 -6.69 0.22
CA GLU A 10 -9.62 -5.58 0.29
C GLU A 10 -8.94 -4.21 0.29
N SER A 11 -7.61 -4.18 0.45
CA SER A 11 -6.85 -2.93 0.54
C SER A 11 -6.50 -2.38 -0.84
N GLY A 12 -7.03 -1.21 -1.17
CA GLY A 12 -6.66 -0.48 -2.39
C GLY A 12 -5.18 -0.10 -2.42
N ASN A 13 -4.61 0.24 -1.27
CA ASN A 13 -3.19 0.56 -1.18
C ASN A 13 -2.30 -0.67 -1.41
N SER A 14 -2.71 -1.84 -0.90
CA SER A 14 -2.04 -3.11 -1.20
C SER A 14 -2.11 -3.42 -2.70
N TYR A 15 -3.27 -3.20 -3.31
CA TYR A 15 -3.46 -3.41 -4.75
C TYR A 15 -2.52 -2.53 -5.57
N LYS A 16 -2.39 -1.25 -5.23
CA LYS A 16 -1.48 -0.32 -5.94
C LYS A 16 -0.05 -0.83 -5.91
N ALA A 17 0.42 -1.24 -4.74
CA ALA A 17 1.78 -1.75 -4.58
C ALA A 17 1.98 -3.05 -5.38
N ALA A 18 1.06 -4.00 -5.26
CA ALA A 18 1.11 -5.26 -5.99
C ALA A 18 1.11 -5.04 -7.50
N LEU A 19 0.21 -4.19 -7.99
CA LEU A 19 0.13 -3.86 -9.42
C LEU A 19 1.43 -3.25 -9.93
N THR A 20 2.04 -2.37 -9.14
CA THR A 20 3.31 -1.73 -9.52
C THR A 20 4.44 -2.77 -9.64
N LEU A 21 4.53 -3.71 -8.69
CA LEU A 21 5.50 -4.80 -8.74
C LEU A 21 5.30 -5.66 -9.98
N GLU A 22 4.06 -6.03 -10.29
CA GLU A 22 3.72 -6.85 -11.47
C GLU A 22 4.07 -6.14 -12.78
N LEU A 23 3.64 -4.89 -12.93
CA LEU A 23 3.88 -4.13 -14.16
C LEU A 23 5.35 -3.86 -14.39
N ALA A 24 6.14 -3.74 -13.32
CA ALA A 24 7.59 -3.57 -13.42
C ALA A 24 8.30 -4.88 -13.74
N GLY A 25 7.63 -6.02 -13.66
CA GLY A 25 8.20 -7.34 -13.96
C GLY A 25 9.11 -7.87 -12.85
N LEU A 26 8.92 -7.41 -11.61
CA LEU A 26 9.68 -7.91 -10.48
C LEU A 26 9.12 -9.27 -10.02
N ASP A 27 10.03 -10.13 -9.56
CA ASP A 27 9.65 -11.40 -8.95
C ASP A 27 9.39 -11.16 -7.47
N TRP A 28 8.15 -11.39 -7.03
CA TRP A 28 7.72 -11.10 -5.67
C TRP A 28 6.66 -12.10 -5.22
N GLU A 29 6.46 -12.18 -3.91
CA GLU A 29 5.40 -13.02 -3.34
C GLU A 29 4.53 -12.24 -2.35
N PRO A 30 3.21 -12.49 -2.34
CA PRO A 30 2.35 -11.89 -1.32
C PRO A 30 2.47 -12.62 0.01
N VAL A 31 2.41 -11.85 1.09
CA VAL A 31 2.28 -12.38 2.46
C VAL A 31 0.99 -11.82 3.04
N PHE A 32 0.03 -12.71 3.29
CA PHE A 32 -1.29 -12.29 3.76
C PHE A 32 -1.22 -11.67 5.15
N VAL A 33 -1.85 -10.51 5.30
CA VAL A 33 -2.08 -9.85 6.58
C VAL A 33 -3.55 -10.00 6.93
N ASP A 34 -3.84 -10.69 8.03
CA ASP A 34 -5.22 -10.86 8.49
C ASP A 34 -5.70 -9.59 9.21
N PHE A 35 -5.88 -8.55 8.42
CA PHE A 35 -6.15 -7.19 8.89
C PHE A 35 -7.42 -7.12 9.75
N PHE A 36 -8.49 -7.77 9.29
CA PHE A 36 -9.79 -7.70 9.97
C PHE A 36 -9.82 -8.49 11.28
N SER A 37 -8.87 -9.40 11.49
CA SER A 37 -8.71 -10.16 12.75
C SER A 37 -7.55 -9.63 13.60
N GLY A 38 -7.05 -8.43 13.32
CA GLY A 38 -6.01 -7.79 14.10
C GLY A 38 -4.58 -8.19 13.73
N GLY A 39 -4.37 -8.83 12.58
CA GLY A 39 -3.05 -9.30 12.14
C GLY A 39 -2.01 -8.20 12.02
N SER A 40 -2.41 -6.99 11.66
CA SER A 40 -1.50 -5.84 11.55
C SER A 40 -1.13 -5.23 12.90
N ARG A 41 -1.81 -5.62 13.98
CA ARG A 41 -1.59 -5.06 15.33
C ARG A 41 -0.77 -5.96 16.23
N THR A 42 -0.31 -7.10 15.74
CA THR A 42 0.57 -7.99 16.49
C THR A 42 1.94 -7.36 16.67
N GLY A 43 2.68 -7.79 17.70
CA GLY A 43 4.05 -7.33 17.92
C GLY A 43 4.97 -7.68 16.74
N ALA A 44 4.79 -8.87 16.16
CA ALA A 44 5.56 -9.29 14.99
C ALA A 44 5.35 -8.36 13.80
N TYR A 45 4.11 -8.02 13.48
CA TYR A 45 3.83 -7.12 12.37
C TYR A 45 4.30 -5.69 12.66
N ARG A 46 4.14 -5.21 13.89
CA ARG A 46 4.58 -3.87 14.27
C ARG A 46 6.10 -3.70 14.21
N SER A 47 6.86 -4.77 14.27
CA SER A 47 8.30 -4.70 14.02
C SER A 47 8.62 -4.48 12.54
N LEU A 48 7.70 -4.82 11.63
CA LEU A 48 7.81 -4.47 10.20
C LEU A 48 7.31 -3.04 9.95
N ASN A 49 6.20 -2.66 10.58
CA ASN A 49 5.60 -1.34 10.43
C ASN A 49 4.91 -0.93 11.73
N VAL A 50 5.52 0.00 12.44
CA VAL A 50 4.99 0.51 13.71
C VAL A 50 3.59 1.11 13.59
N MET A 51 3.22 1.60 12.40
CA MET A 51 1.90 2.20 12.15
C MET A 51 0.79 1.15 12.00
N ALA A 52 1.13 -0.13 12.00
CA ALA A 52 0.17 -1.25 11.91
C ALA A 52 -0.71 -1.18 10.64
N GLU A 53 -0.17 -0.67 9.55
CA GLU A 53 -0.84 -0.53 8.27
C GLU A 53 -0.20 -1.43 7.22
N ALA A 54 -0.96 -1.79 6.19
CA ALA A 54 -0.50 -2.48 5.01
C ALA A 54 -0.67 -1.56 3.79
N PRO A 55 0.12 -1.72 2.72
CA PRO A 55 1.13 -2.75 2.51
C PRO A 55 2.49 -2.45 3.15
N VAL A 56 3.31 -3.48 3.30
CA VAL A 56 4.73 -3.35 3.65
C VAL A 56 5.54 -4.20 2.68
N LEU A 57 6.54 -3.60 2.06
CA LEU A 57 7.51 -4.30 1.23
C LEU A 57 8.66 -4.77 2.11
N GLU A 58 9.09 -6.01 1.91
CA GLU A 58 10.19 -6.61 2.67
C GLU A 58 11.16 -7.32 1.73
N GLN A 59 12.44 -7.07 1.91
CA GLN A 59 13.50 -7.82 1.23
C GLN A 59 14.70 -7.92 2.17
N GLY A 60 14.92 -9.12 2.73
CA GLY A 60 15.95 -9.30 3.73
C GLY A 60 15.70 -8.44 4.97
N ASN A 61 16.65 -7.59 5.31
CA ASN A 61 16.53 -6.66 6.43
C ASN A 61 15.91 -5.31 6.04
N PHE A 62 15.59 -5.12 4.77
CA PHE A 62 14.97 -3.90 4.29
C PHE A 62 13.45 -4.03 4.37
N THR A 63 12.81 -3.03 4.97
CA THR A 63 11.34 -2.91 4.98
C THR A 63 10.95 -1.50 4.58
N LEU A 64 9.85 -1.39 3.84
CA LEU A 64 9.33 -0.10 3.38
C LEU A 64 7.81 -0.12 3.46
N SER A 65 7.25 0.81 4.21
CA SER A 65 5.80 1.06 4.27
C SER A 65 5.44 2.28 3.42
N GLN A 66 4.14 2.52 3.26
CA GLN A 66 3.53 3.53 2.39
C GLN A 66 3.55 3.12 0.92
N SER A 67 2.36 2.96 0.35
CA SER A 67 2.21 2.49 -1.03
C SER A 67 2.91 3.39 -2.04
N GLY A 68 2.85 4.72 -1.86
CA GLY A 68 3.53 5.67 -2.74
C GLY A 68 5.05 5.56 -2.67
N ALA A 69 5.60 5.29 -1.49
CA ALA A 69 7.03 5.07 -1.32
C ALA A 69 7.47 3.75 -1.97
N ILE A 70 6.64 2.71 -1.85
CA ILE A 70 6.90 1.43 -2.52
C ILE A 70 6.92 1.62 -4.03
N GLN A 71 5.97 2.38 -4.58
CA GLN A 71 5.94 2.68 -6.01
C GLN A 71 7.23 3.39 -6.46
N GLN A 72 7.67 4.39 -5.71
CA GLN A 72 8.91 5.09 -6.03
C GLN A 72 10.14 4.18 -5.93
N TRP A 73 10.19 3.31 -4.92
CA TRP A 73 11.25 2.33 -4.79
C TRP A 73 11.33 1.42 -6.03
N VAL A 74 10.18 0.95 -6.52
CA VAL A 74 10.12 0.12 -7.73
C VAL A 74 10.67 0.87 -8.94
N VAL A 75 10.30 2.13 -9.11
CA VAL A 75 10.82 2.97 -10.20
C VAL A 75 12.34 3.08 -10.10
N ASP A 76 12.85 3.35 -8.92
CA ASP A 76 14.30 3.51 -8.69
C ASP A 76 15.07 2.21 -8.95
N GLN A 77 14.51 1.06 -8.57
CA GLN A 77 15.17 -0.24 -8.77
C GLN A 77 15.12 -0.72 -10.22
N THR A 78 14.06 -0.41 -10.95
CA THR A 78 13.82 -1.00 -12.27
C THR A 78 14.01 -0.02 -13.43
N GLY A 79 13.96 1.26 -13.18
CA GLY A 79 13.91 2.28 -14.22
C GLY A 79 12.62 2.29 -15.02
N LYS A 80 11.59 1.57 -14.56
CA LYS A 80 10.30 1.45 -15.25
C LYS A 80 9.23 2.25 -14.55
N LEU A 81 8.18 2.62 -15.28
CA LEU A 81 6.97 3.27 -14.80
C LEU A 81 7.15 4.70 -14.30
N GLY A 82 8.36 5.24 -14.33
CA GLY A 82 8.66 6.59 -13.83
C GLY A 82 8.69 7.68 -14.91
N GLY A 83 8.50 7.31 -16.17
CA GLY A 83 8.65 8.24 -17.28
C GLY A 83 10.10 8.60 -17.53
N ALA A 84 10.34 9.70 -18.25
CA ALA A 84 11.67 10.24 -18.46
C ALA A 84 12.16 10.96 -17.19
N PRO A 85 13.49 11.21 -17.06
CA PRO A 85 14.01 11.92 -15.88
C PRO A 85 13.35 13.28 -15.62
N GLU A 86 12.97 13.99 -16.66
CA GLU A 86 12.27 15.28 -16.55
C GLU A 86 10.84 15.14 -16.03
N ASP A 87 10.25 13.95 -16.07
CA ASP A 87 8.88 13.70 -15.59
C ASP A 87 8.81 13.46 -14.08
N LYS A 88 9.95 13.41 -13.40
CA LYS A 88 10.04 12.99 -11.99
C LYS A 88 9.06 13.71 -11.08
N TYR A 89 8.98 15.03 -11.19
CA TYR A 89 8.12 15.81 -10.30
C TYR A 89 6.64 15.71 -10.70
N GLU A 90 6.36 15.53 -11.98
CA GLU A 90 5.00 15.27 -12.42
C GLU A 90 4.49 13.92 -11.90
N VAL A 91 5.32 12.89 -11.95
CA VAL A 91 4.99 11.58 -11.38
C VAL A 91 4.76 11.69 -9.87
N LEU A 92 5.66 12.37 -9.15
CA LEU A 92 5.52 12.57 -7.71
C LEU A 92 4.24 13.32 -7.38
N ARG A 93 3.90 14.35 -8.17
CA ARG A 93 2.67 15.13 -7.99
C ARG A 93 1.43 14.24 -8.01
N TRP A 94 1.37 13.31 -8.96
CA TRP A 94 0.23 12.38 -9.06
C TRP A 94 0.22 11.33 -7.95
N VAL A 95 1.38 10.85 -7.52
CA VAL A 95 1.46 9.94 -6.35
C VAL A 95 0.92 10.64 -5.10
N LEU A 96 1.32 11.89 -4.87
CA LEU A 96 0.85 12.66 -3.72
C LEU A 96 -0.64 13.01 -3.83
N PHE A 97 -1.12 13.34 -5.03
CA PHE A 97 -2.55 13.56 -5.27
C PHE A 97 -3.36 12.31 -4.93
N ASP A 98 -2.95 11.15 -5.43
CA ASP A 98 -3.62 9.90 -5.12
C ASP A 98 -3.66 9.64 -3.62
N ASN A 99 -2.52 9.77 -2.94
CA ASN A 99 -2.43 9.51 -1.51
C ASN A 99 -3.32 10.45 -0.69
N HIS A 100 -3.35 11.73 -1.03
CA HIS A 100 -4.10 12.75 -0.29
C HIS A 100 -5.60 12.75 -0.64
N LYS A 101 -5.94 12.63 -1.93
CA LYS A 101 -7.32 12.81 -2.39
C LYS A 101 -8.06 11.49 -2.61
N MET A 102 -7.47 10.55 -3.35
CA MET A 102 -8.17 9.32 -3.70
C MET A 102 -8.12 8.30 -2.56
N SER A 103 -6.94 7.98 -2.07
CA SER A 103 -6.78 6.96 -1.04
C SER A 103 -7.32 7.41 0.31
N SER A 104 -7.07 8.65 0.73
CA SER A 104 -7.51 9.10 2.05
C SER A 104 -8.99 9.47 2.09
N GLN A 105 -9.58 9.89 0.99
CA GLN A 105 -11.00 10.28 0.96
C GLN A 105 -11.88 9.18 0.42
N ALA A 106 -11.72 8.81 -0.85
CA ALA A 106 -12.55 7.78 -1.46
C ALA A 106 -12.29 6.40 -0.86
N GLY A 107 -11.03 6.04 -0.63
CA GLY A 107 -10.66 4.76 -0.06
C GLY A 107 -11.15 4.58 1.37
N VAL A 108 -10.98 5.60 2.21
CA VAL A 108 -11.45 5.57 3.61
C VAL A 108 -12.97 5.54 3.67
N THR A 109 -13.65 6.32 2.85
CA THR A 109 -15.12 6.29 2.79
C THR A 109 -15.61 4.90 2.41
N ARG A 110 -15.04 4.30 1.37
CA ARG A 110 -15.37 2.93 0.96
C ARG A 110 -15.15 1.94 2.11
N PHE A 111 -14.03 2.06 2.81
CA PHE A 111 -13.69 1.18 3.92
C PHE A 111 -14.71 1.30 5.05
N LEU A 112 -15.05 2.51 5.46
CA LEU A 112 -16.02 2.76 6.51
C LEU A 112 -17.42 2.23 6.13
N MET A 113 -17.83 2.46 4.89
CA MET A 113 -19.15 2.06 4.40
C MET A 113 -19.30 0.55 4.24
N ASN A 114 -18.26 -0.14 3.82
CA ASN A 114 -18.37 -1.55 3.41
C ASN A 114 -17.81 -2.54 4.43
N PHE A 115 -16.89 -2.13 5.30
CA PHE A 115 -16.16 -3.09 6.14
C PHE A 115 -16.28 -2.84 7.64
N LEU A 116 -16.74 -1.67 8.06
CA LEU A 116 -16.88 -1.34 9.49
C LEU A 116 -18.34 -1.28 9.92
N ALA A 117 -18.54 -1.35 11.25
CA ALA A 117 -19.87 -1.36 11.87
C ALA A 117 -20.68 -0.08 11.63
N HIS A 118 -20.07 1.02 11.24
CA HIS A 118 -20.73 2.29 10.90
C HIS A 118 -21.82 2.09 9.86
N GLN A 119 -21.60 1.22 8.89
CA GLN A 119 -22.59 0.88 7.88
C GLN A 119 -23.87 0.32 8.51
N LYS A 120 -23.74 -0.52 9.54
CA LYS A 120 -24.87 -1.19 10.18
C LYS A 120 -25.74 -0.23 10.99
N THR A 121 -25.17 0.88 11.45
CA THR A 121 -25.87 1.91 12.22
C THR A 121 -26.42 3.03 11.35
N GLY A 122 -26.15 3.01 10.05
CA GLY A 122 -26.52 4.08 9.13
C GLY A 122 -25.71 5.35 9.31
N ASN A 123 -24.66 5.30 10.11
CA ASN A 123 -23.78 6.44 10.35
C ASN A 123 -22.49 6.25 9.54
N ALA A 124 -22.31 7.06 8.52
CA ALA A 124 -21.13 7.00 7.66
C ALA A 124 -19.86 7.51 8.36
N GLY A 125 -19.97 8.16 9.51
CA GLY A 125 -18.81 8.60 10.28
C GLY A 125 -17.99 9.71 9.64
N LEU A 126 -18.57 10.48 8.75
CA LEU A 126 -17.86 11.54 8.01
C LEU A 126 -18.37 12.92 8.39
#